data_e0a6e1a8950c1143718ab2409a63df87
#
_entry.id   e0a6e1a8950c1143718ab2409a63df87
#
_cell.length_a   1.000
_cell.length_b   1.000
_cell.length_c   1.000
_cell.angle_alpha   90.00
_cell.angle_beta   90.00
_cell.angle_gamma   90.00
#
_symmetry.space_group_name_H-M   'P 1'
#
loop_
_entity.id
_entity.type
_entity.pdbx_description
1 polymer ?
#
loop_
_entity_poly.entity_id
_entity_poly.type
_entity_poly.pdbx_seq_one_letter_code
_entity_poly.pdbx_strand_id
1 'polypeptide(L)'
;ITQREYISAVGFKRDQVLKVAKSYDLEVLKQTDDQYLKTAIARGCTTEDDFQEFFGQLLIMPSYINENVPISLLDNDKCLEDIISSAQKDEEKRRELNAIFKGVKGYDKKEYALVHDVGLIGGISYLRDKGKYFILSQEVSVNAYAKKKPLINGLPIAIHIDTLLNVLALNGGALKREYKT
;
A
#
# COMPACT_ATOMS: atom_id res chain seq x y z
N ILE A 1 0.09 -4.36 -1.00
CA ILE A 1 0.98 -3.82 -2.07
C ILE A 1 1.87 -4.95 -2.54
N THR A 2 1.91 -5.21 -3.83
CA THR A 2 2.88 -6.13 -4.41
C THR A 2 4.25 -5.45 -4.50
N GLN A 3 5.33 -6.23 -4.52
CA GLN A 3 6.68 -5.70 -4.71
C GLN A 3 6.78 -4.85 -5.99
N ARG A 4 6.15 -5.29 -7.07
CA ARG A 4 6.12 -4.57 -8.34
C ARG A 4 5.45 -3.19 -8.23
N GLU A 5 4.37 -3.10 -7.50
CA GLU A 5 3.67 -1.82 -7.27
C GLU A 5 4.47 -0.88 -6.41
N TYR A 6 5.10 -1.41 -5.35
CA TYR A 6 6.00 -0.63 -4.52
C TYR A 6 7.12 -0.03 -5.35
N ILE A 7 7.83 -0.84 -6.14
CA ILE A 7 8.92 -0.41 -7.02
C ILE A 7 8.42 0.64 -8.04
N SER A 8 7.25 0.41 -8.66
CA SER A 8 6.65 1.37 -9.59
C SER A 8 6.30 2.69 -8.92
N ALA A 9 5.71 2.65 -7.72
CA ALA A 9 5.33 3.86 -6.98
C ALA A 9 6.56 4.66 -6.54
N VAL A 10 7.59 3.99 -6.03
CA VAL A 10 8.86 4.63 -5.64
C VAL A 10 9.57 5.20 -6.85
N GLY A 11 9.63 4.47 -7.97
CA GLY A 11 10.23 4.95 -9.21
C GLY A 11 9.53 6.20 -9.77
N PHE A 12 8.20 6.17 -9.83
CA PHE A 12 7.42 7.33 -10.25
C PHE A 12 7.64 8.55 -9.34
N LYS A 13 7.67 8.31 -8.03
CA LYS A 13 7.92 9.37 -7.05
C LYS A 13 9.32 9.94 -7.13
N ARG A 14 10.33 9.09 -7.31
CA ARG A 14 11.71 9.49 -7.58
C ARG A 14 11.77 10.47 -8.75
N ASP A 15 11.18 10.11 -9.89
CA ASP A 15 11.24 10.92 -11.11
C ASP A 15 10.55 12.28 -10.91
N GLN A 16 9.44 12.33 -10.15
CA GLN A 16 8.81 13.58 -9.77
C GLN A 16 9.72 14.45 -8.88
N VAL A 17 10.32 13.86 -7.85
CA VAL A 17 11.17 14.58 -6.89
C VAL A 17 12.44 15.11 -7.59
N LEU A 18 13.09 14.27 -8.42
CA LEU A 18 14.26 14.70 -9.18
C LEU A 18 13.96 15.86 -10.12
N LYS A 19 12.79 15.84 -10.78
CA LYS A 19 12.36 16.96 -11.63
C LYS A 19 12.19 18.25 -10.85
N VAL A 20 11.59 18.18 -9.65
CA VAL A 20 11.41 19.33 -8.77
C VAL A 20 12.75 19.79 -8.20
N ALA A 21 13.61 18.88 -7.75
CA ALA A 21 14.93 19.19 -7.20
C ALA A 21 15.84 19.90 -8.20
N LYS A 22 15.72 19.59 -9.50
CA LYS A 22 16.45 20.29 -10.56
C LYS A 22 15.96 21.72 -10.82
N SER A 23 14.70 22.02 -10.48
CA SER A 23 14.03 23.25 -10.88
C SER A 23 13.98 24.29 -9.77
N TYR A 24 14.27 23.95 -8.53
CA TYR A 24 14.11 24.82 -7.38
C TYR A 24 15.29 24.77 -6.42
N ASP A 25 15.58 25.90 -5.78
CA ASP A 25 16.58 25.98 -4.72
C ASP A 25 16.15 25.19 -3.48
N LEU A 26 17.13 24.72 -2.71
CA LEU A 26 16.91 23.91 -1.50
C LEU A 26 15.98 24.59 -0.48
N GLU A 27 16.06 25.91 -0.33
CA GLU A 27 15.21 26.66 0.59
C GLU A 27 13.73 26.64 0.17
N VAL A 28 13.46 26.62 -1.14
CA VAL A 28 12.10 26.43 -1.66
C VAL A 28 11.63 24.98 -1.45
N LEU A 29 12.52 24.02 -1.66
CA LEU A 29 12.23 22.60 -1.47
C LEU A 29 11.89 22.26 -0.01
N LYS A 30 12.48 22.94 0.96
CA LYS A 30 12.16 22.78 2.39
C LYS A 30 10.72 23.16 2.75
N GLN A 31 10.08 23.99 1.95
CA GLN A 31 8.69 24.44 2.17
C GLN A 31 7.64 23.52 1.54
N THR A 32 8.06 22.47 0.87
CA THR A 32 7.15 21.52 0.21
C THR A 32 6.27 20.77 1.22
N ASP A 33 5.07 20.37 0.80
CA ASP A 33 4.24 19.43 1.55
C ASP A 33 4.50 17.96 1.20
N ASP A 34 5.39 17.70 0.24
CA ASP A 34 5.75 16.36 -0.18
C ASP A 34 6.58 15.64 0.90
N GLN A 35 6.03 14.57 1.47
CA GLN A 35 6.66 13.83 2.58
C GLN A 35 7.97 13.12 2.17
N TYR A 36 8.08 12.63 0.94
CA TYR A 36 9.31 12.00 0.46
C TYR A 36 10.43 13.03 0.34
N LEU A 37 10.12 14.21 -0.21
CA LEU A 37 11.07 15.29 -0.35
C LEU A 37 11.48 15.84 1.03
N LYS A 38 10.52 16.06 1.94
CA LYS A 38 10.81 16.44 3.35
C LYS A 38 11.74 15.44 4.02
N THR A 39 11.46 14.14 3.86
CA THR A 39 12.27 13.08 4.49
C THR A 39 13.67 13.03 3.91
N ALA A 40 13.82 13.14 2.58
CA ALA A 40 15.11 13.19 1.93
C ALA A 40 15.94 14.39 2.42
N ILE A 41 15.37 15.60 2.44
CA ILE A 41 16.03 16.80 2.92
C ILE A 41 16.42 16.68 4.41
N ALA A 42 15.54 16.13 5.25
CA ALA A 42 15.83 15.87 6.66
C ALA A 42 16.99 14.87 6.89
N ARG A 43 17.24 14.02 5.90
CA ARG A 43 18.40 13.09 5.87
C ARG A 43 19.65 13.70 5.26
N GLY A 44 19.61 14.98 4.91
CA GLY A 44 20.76 15.71 4.38
C GLY A 44 20.89 15.68 2.86
N CYS A 45 19.89 15.21 2.12
CA CYS A 45 19.92 15.28 0.65
C CYS A 45 19.87 16.74 0.20
N THR A 46 20.88 17.17 -0.56
CA THR A 46 21.04 18.53 -1.06
C THR A 46 21.31 18.58 -2.55
N THR A 47 21.79 17.48 -3.13
CA THR A 47 22.13 17.37 -4.54
C THR A 47 21.24 16.34 -5.23
N GLU A 48 21.24 16.36 -6.58
CA GLU A 48 20.51 15.35 -7.36
C GLU A 48 21.00 13.93 -7.04
N ASP A 49 22.30 13.76 -6.85
CA ASP A 49 22.90 12.45 -6.55
C ASP A 49 22.44 11.95 -5.18
N ASP A 50 22.35 12.83 -4.17
CA ASP A 50 21.82 12.45 -2.84
C ASP A 50 20.36 11.97 -2.94
N PHE A 51 19.54 12.65 -3.73
CA PHE A 51 18.15 12.21 -3.96
C PHE A 51 18.08 10.89 -4.72
N GLN A 52 18.94 10.67 -5.71
CA GLN A 52 19.00 9.40 -6.42
C GLN A 52 19.40 8.25 -5.48
N GLU A 53 20.39 8.46 -4.62
CA GLU A 53 20.81 7.49 -3.62
C GLU A 53 19.69 7.19 -2.61
N PHE A 54 19.03 8.22 -2.08
CA PHE A 54 17.89 8.08 -1.17
C PHE A 54 16.79 7.21 -1.76
N PHE A 55 16.40 7.47 -3.02
CA PHE A 55 15.38 6.65 -3.68
C PHE A 55 15.90 5.27 -4.07
N GLY A 56 17.20 5.13 -4.36
CA GLY A 56 17.85 3.84 -4.57
C GLY A 56 17.70 2.93 -3.35
N GLN A 57 17.94 3.45 -2.14
CA GLN A 57 17.74 2.73 -0.89
C GLN A 57 16.26 2.30 -0.70
N LEU A 58 15.30 3.16 -1.05
CA LEU A 58 13.88 2.79 -0.99
C LEU A 58 13.52 1.67 -1.98
N LEU A 59 14.14 1.63 -3.15
CA LEU A 59 13.88 0.58 -4.15
C LEU A 59 14.34 -0.81 -3.70
N ILE A 60 15.39 -0.91 -2.87
CA ILE A 60 15.85 -2.19 -2.29
C ILE A 60 15.10 -2.57 -1.01
N MET A 61 14.25 -1.69 -0.47
CA MET A 61 13.52 -1.92 0.78
C MET A 61 12.74 -3.24 0.83
N PRO A 62 12.08 -3.72 -0.25
CA PRO A 62 11.41 -5.01 -0.22
C PRO A 62 12.35 -6.17 0.12
N SER A 63 13.55 -6.19 -0.43
CA SER A 63 14.56 -7.21 -0.11
C SER A 63 15.00 -7.10 1.35
N TYR A 64 15.26 -5.88 1.81
CA TYR A 64 15.63 -5.62 3.21
C TYR A 64 14.54 -6.07 4.19
N ILE A 65 13.27 -5.78 3.89
CA ILE A 65 12.13 -6.20 4.71
C ILE A 65 12.08 -7.72 4.78
N ASN A 66 12.22 -8.41 3.65
CA ASN A 66 12.17 -9.86 3.58
C ASN A 66 13.29 -10.53 4.40
N GLU A 67 14.45 -9.92 4.49
CA GLU A 67 15.61 -10.45 5.19
C GLU A 67 15.64 -10.10 6.70
N ASN A 68 15.11 -8.94 7.08
CA ASN A 68 15.34 -8.36 8.41
C ASN A 68 14.06 -8.17 9.23
N VAL A 69 12.90 -8.34 8.65
CA VAL A 69 11.60 -8.18 9.33
C VAL A 69 10.84 -9.50 9.24
N PRO A 70 10.14 -9.95 10.29
CA PRO A 70 9.36 -11.20 10.26
C PRO A 70 8.08 -11.05 9.42
N ILE A 71 8.25 -10.61 8.18
CA ILE A 71 7.21 -10.45 7.15
C ILE A 71 7.62 -11.31 5.97
N SER A 72 6.75 -12.22 5.56
CA SER A 72 6.97 -13.04 4.37
C SER A 72 6.39 -12.38 3.13
N LEU A 73 7.18 -12.34 2.06
CA LEU A 73 6.67 -12.03 0.73
C LEU A 73 6.04 -13.30 0.14
N LEU A 74 4.85 -13.16 -0.44
CA LEU A 74 4.11 -14.28 -1.05
C LEU A 74 4.45 -14.47 -2.53
N ASP A 75 5.67 -14.13 -2.92
CA ASP A 75 6.09 -14.04 -4.33
C ASP A 75 6.22 -15.39 -5.06
N ASN A 76 6.14 -16.53 -4.37
CA ASN A 76 6.38 -17.85 -4.95
C ASN A 76 5.21 -18.84 -4.78
N ASP A 77 4.02 -18.38 -4.41
CA ASP A 77 2.83 -19.23 -4.35
C ASP A 77 2.13 -19.24 -5.72
N LYS A 78 2.50 -20.20 -6.57
CA LYS A 78 1.90 -20.37 -7.92
C LYS A 78 0.37 -20.48 -7.86
N CYS A 79 -0.17 -21.13 -6.84
CA CYS A 79 -1.61 -21.29 -6.67
C CYS A 79 -2.27 -19.92 -6.42
N LEU A 80 -1.63 -19.07 -5.62
CA LEU A 80 -2.10 -17.70 -5.38
C LEU A 80 -2.01 -16.85 -6.64
N GLU A 81 -0.94 -16.97 -7.42
CA GLU A 81 -0.78 -16.27 -8.70
C GLU A 81 -1.88 -16.65 -9.71
N ASP A 82 -2.18 -17.94 -9.82
CA ASP A 82 -3.25 -18.45 -10.70
C ASP A 82 -4.63 -17.93 -10.28
N ILE A 83 -4.90 -17.88 -8.97
CA ILE A 83 -6.14 -17.35 -8.41
C ILE A 83 -6.26 -15.85 -8.65
N ILE A 84 -5.19 -15.09 -8.42
CA ILE A 84 -5.15 -13.65 -8.72
C ILE A 84 -5.42 -13.42 -10.20
N SER A 85 -4.74 -14.15 -11.07
CA SER A 85 -4.89 -14.04 -12.53
C SER A 85 -6.30 -14.40 -13.00
N SER A 86 -6.93 -15.42 -12.38
CA SER A 86 -8.31 -15.79 -12.65
C SER A 86 -9.29 -14.70 -12.18
N ALA A 87 -9.09 -14.20 -10.95
CA ALA A 87 -9.92 -13.13 -10.39
C ALA A 87 -9.87 -11.85 -11.24
N GLN A 88 -8.70 -11.50 -11.77
CA GLN A 88 -8.51 -10.35 -12.65
C GLN A 88 -9.35 -10.40 -13.92
N LYS A 89 -9.77 -11.58 -14.37
CA LYS A 89 -10.64 -11.79 -15.53
C LYS A 89 -12.12 -11.70 -15.19
N ASP A 90 -12.49 -11.62 -13.91
CA ASP A 90 -13.87 -11.57 -13.43
C ASP A 90 -14.49 -10.19 -13.72
N GLU A 91 -15.21 -10.09 -14.82
CA GLU A 91 -15.85 -8.85 -15.27
C GLU A 91 -16.96 -8.38 -14.32
N GLU A 92 -17.66 -9.30 -13.68
CA GLU A 92 -18.75 -8.94 -12.76
C GLU A 92 -18.18 -8.24 -11.52
N LYS A 93 -17.14 -8.79 -10.92
CA LYS A 93 -16.43 -8.14 -9.81
C LYS A 93 -15.82 -6.80 -10.20
N ARG A 94 -15.27 -6.70 -11.41
CA ARG A 94 -14.76 -5.40 -11.93
C ARG A 94 -15.87 -4.37 -12.01
N ARG A 95 -17.05 -4.71 -12.54
CA ARG A 95 -18.20 -3.82 -12.58
C ARG A 95 -18.69 -3.44 -11.20
N GLU A 96 -18.81 -4.41 -10.27
CA GLU A 96 -19.20 -4.16 -8.88
C GLU A 96 -18.25 -3.16 -8.22
N LEU A 97 -16.94 -3.41 -8.30
CA LEU A 97 -15.93 -2.57 -7.67
C LEU A 97 -15.87 -1.17 -8.31
N ASN A 98 -16.01 -1.07 -9.65
CA ASN A 98 -16.05 0.22 -10.34
C ASN A 98 -17.30 1.02 -9.95
N ALA A 99 -18.46 0.37 -9.82
CA ALA A 99 -19.68 1.04 -9.39
C ALA A 99 -19.53 1.62 -7.96
N ILE A 100 -18.88 0.88 -7.06
CA ILE A 100 -18.55 1.35 -5.70
C ILE A 100 -17.59 2.55 -5.76
N PHE A 101 -16.52 2.45 -6.56
CA PHE A 101 -15.56 3.54 -6.72
C PHE A 101 -16.21 4.79 -7.29
N LYS A 102 -16.99 4.64 -8.36
CA LYS A 102 -17.73 5.74 -9.01
C LYS A 102 -18.71 6.40 -8.05
N GLY A 103 -19.40 5.62 -7.22
CA GLY A 103 -20.30 6.16 -6.21
C GLY A 103 -19.60 7.04 -5.16
N VAL A 104 -18.32 6.79 -4.90
CA VAL A 104 -17.53 7.57 -3.93
C VAL A 104 -16.79 8.74 -4.57
N LYS A 105 -16.22 8.53 -5.77
CA LYS A 105 -15.32 9.49 -6.43
C LYS A 105 -15.98 10.30 -7.55
N GLY A 106 -17.14 9.87 -8.05
CA GLY A 106 -17.86 10.53 -9.12
C GLY A 106 -17.38 10.23 -10.56
N TYR A 107 -16.34 9.41 -10.70
CA TYR A 107 -15.77 9.01 -12.01
C TYR A 107 -15.38 7.53 -12.02
N ASP A 108 -15.18 6.97 -13.21
CA ASP A 108 -14.79 5.56 -13.35
C ASP A 108 -13.31 5.34 -12.99
N LYS A 109 -13.03 4.23 -12.30
CA LYS A 109 -11.66 3.83 -12.00
C LYS A 109 -10.92 3.38 -13.27
N LYS A 110 -9.65 3.69 -13.37
CA LYS A 110 -8.81 3.24 -14.50
C LYS A 110 -8.77 1.71 -14.55
N GLU A 111 -8.90 1.14 -15.75
CA GLU A 111 -9.03 -0.31 -15.95
C GLU A 111 -7.89 -1.10 -15.30
N TYR A 112 -6.64 -0.68 -15.47
CA TYR A 112 -5.50 -1.39 -14.88
C TYR A 112 -5.54 -1.43 -13.34
N ALA A 113 -6.02 -0.34 -12.71
CA ALA A 113 -6.15 -0.27 -11.26
C ALA A 113 -7.33 -1.12 -10.76
N LEU A 114 -8.39 -1.18 -11.56
CA LEU A 114 -9.55 -2.01 -11.27
C LEU A 114 -9.20 -3.51 -11.35
N VAL A 115 -8.53 -3.92 -12.41
CA VAL A 115 -8.02 -5.29 -12.60
C VAL A 115 -7.13 -5.70 -11.45
N HIS A 116 -6.22 -4.81 -11.03
CA HIS A 116 -5.35 -5.04 -9.90
C HIS A 116 -6.12 -5.25 -8.58
N ASP A 117 -7.06 -4.36 -8.25
CA ASP A 117 -7.84 -4.45 -7.01
C ASP A 117 -8.69 -5.72 -6.96
N VAL A 118 -9.29 -6.10 -8.09
CA VAL A 118 -10.06 -7.36 -8.18
C VAL A 118 -9.14 -8.57 -7.96
N GLY A 119 -7.94 -8.54 -8.51
CA GLY A 119 -6.93 -9.57 -8.26
C GLY A 119 -6.56 -9.69 -6.78
N LEU A 120 -6.31 -8.55 -6.10
CA LEU A 120 -6.05 -8.53 -4.66
C LEU A 120 -7.21 -9.11 -3.85
N ILE A 121 -8.45 -8.73 -4.18
CA ILE A 121 -9.65 -9.24 -3.50
C ILE A 121 -9.78 -10.76 -3.72
N GLY A 122 -9.48 -11.25 -4.92
CA GLY A 122 -9.47 -12.68 -5.22
C GLY A 122 -8.42 -13.44 -4.41
N GLY A 123 -7.20 -12.94 -4.43
CA GLY A 123 -6.08 -13.53 -3.69
C GLY A 123 -6.33 -13.57 -2.19
N ILE A 124 -6.81 -12.46 -1.58
CA ILE A 124 -7.10 -12.45 -0.15
C ILE A 124 -8.29 -13.37 0.21
N SER A 125 -9.29 -13.48 -0.66
CA SER A 125 -10.41 -14.39 -0.44
C SER A 125 -9.91 -15.83 -0.31
N TYR A 126 -9.01 -16.25 -1.20
CA TYR A 126 -8.38 -17.57 -1.13
C TYR A 126 -7.54 -17.79 0.14
N LEU A 127 -6.74 -16.79 0.53
CA LEU A 127 -5.92 -16.89 1.73
C LEU A 127 -6.78 -17.01 3.00
N ARG A 128 -7.94 -16.36 3.02
CA ARG A 128 -8.86 -16.39 4.17
C ARG A 128 -9.46 -17.78 4.47
N ASP A 129 -9.49 -18.65 3.50
CA ASP A 129 -9.85 -20.07 3.70
C ASP A 129 -8.76 -20.82 4.46
N LYS A 130 -7.53 -20.32 4.46
CA LYS A 130 -6.35 -20.91 5.12
C LYS A 130 -6.01 -20.26 6.47
N GLY A 131 -6.52 -19.06 6.75
CA GLY A 131 -6.18 -18.35 7.99
C GLY A 131 -6.82 -16.96 8.12
N LYS A 132 -6.32 -16.20 9.09
CA LYS A 132 -6.80 -14.84 9.39
C LYS A 132 -6.05 -13.81 8.56
N TYR A 133 -6.49 -13.58 7.34
CA TYR A 133 -5.89 -12.61 6.42
C TYR A 133 -6.84 -11.46 6.11
N PHE A 134 -6.29 -10.27 5.84
CA PHE A 134 -7.02 -9.10 5.37
C PHE A 134 -6.11 -8.20 4.54
N ILE A 135 -6.69 -7.36 3.71
CA ILE A 135 -5.98 -6.33 2.96
C ILE A 135 -5.83 -5.09 3.85
N LEU A 136 -4.61 -4.58 4.01
CA LEU A 136 -4.38 -3.28 4.60
C LEU A 136 -4.31 -2.24 3.46
N SER A 137 -5.26 -1.30 3.42
CA SER A 137 -5.37 -0.36 2.30
C SER A 137 -5.90 1.00 2.70
N GLN A 138 -5.39 2.04 2.05
CA GLN A 138 -5.99 3.39 2.05
C GLN A 138 -7.00 3.57 0.90
N GLU A 139 -7.10 2.60 0.01
CA GLU A 139 -7.96 2.70 -1.17
C GLU A 139 -9.43 2.69 -0.78
N VAL A 140 -10.14 3.76 -1.12
CA VAL A 140 -11.53 3.99 -0.69
C VAL A 140 -12.47 2.92 -1.25
N SER A 141 -12.27 2.50 -2.50
CA SER A 141 -13.13 1.49 -3.14
C SER A 141 -12.97 0.11 -2.50
N VAL A 142 -11.74 -0.28 -2.17
CA VAL A 142 -11.46 -1.56 -1.50
C VAL A 142 -12.08 -1.58 -0.11
N ASN A 143 -11.94 -0.50 0.65
CA ASN A 143 -12.55 -0.38 1.98
C ASN A 143 -14.09 -0.30 1.92
N ALA A 144 -14.66 0.38 0.94
CA ALA A 144 -16.11 0.43 0.73
C ALA A 144 -16.66 -0.92 0.29
N TYR A 145 -15.94 -1.65 -0.56
CA TYR A 145 -16.27 -3.03 -0.93
C TYR A 145 -16.27 -3.93 0.31
N ALA A 146 -15.22 -3.83 1.13
CA ALA A 146 -15.09 -4.62 2.35
C ALA A 146 -16.28 -4.45 3.31
N LYS A 147 -16.80 -3.24 3.44
CA LYS A 147 -17.98 -2.94 4.28
C LYS A 147 -19.26 -3.63 3.82
N LYS A 148 -19.35 -4.00 2.54
CA LYS A 148 -20.52 -4.71 1.95
C LYS A 148 -20.41 -6.23 2.05
N LYS A 149 -19.25 -6.76 2.42
CA LYS A 149 -19.01 -8.20 2.51
C LYS A 149 -19.06 -8.67 3.97
N PRO A 150 -19.50 -9.92 4.21
CA PRO A 150 -19.56 -10.45 5.56
C PRO A 150 -18.17 -10.60 6.18
N LEU A 151 -18.12 -10.52 7.50
CA LEU A 151 -16.92 -10.88 8.25
C LEU A 151 -16.66 -12.39 8.12
N ILE A 152 -15.40 -12.75 7.90
CA ILE A 152 -14.95 -14.15 7.96
C ILE A 152 -13.99 -14.27 9.14
N ASN A 153 -14.25 -15.19 10.06
CA ASN A 153 -13.48 -15.33 11.30
C ASN A 153 -13.37 -14.01 12.12
N GLY A 154 -14.43 -13.19 12.07
CA GLY A 154 -14.49 -11.91 12.78
C GLY A 154 -13.69 -10.77 12.12
N LEU A 155 -13.06 -10.99 10.96
CA LEU A 155 -12.28 -9.99 10.25
C LEU A 155 -12.96 -9.54 8.95
N PRO A 156 -12.92 -8.24 8.61
CA PRO A 156 -13.30 -7.75 7.29
C PRO A 156 -12.26 -8.17 6.24
N ILE A 157 -12.66 -8.16 4.96
CA ILE A 157 -11.74 -8.47 3.86
C ILE A 157 -10.63 -7.40 3.69
N ALA A 158 -10.92 -6.16 4.06
CA ALA A 158 -9.94 -5.07 4.10
C ALA A 158 -10.13 -4.19 5.34
N ILE A 159 -9.02 -3.63 5.80
CA ILE A 159 -8.96 -2.69 6.93
C ILE A 159 -8.24 -1.43 6.45
N HIS A 160 -8.81 -0.26 6.78
CA HIS A 160 -8.13 1.00 6.54
C HIS A 160 -6.90 1.13 7.43
N ILE A 161 -5.82 1.68 6.89
CA ILE A 161 -4.56 1.85 7.62
C ILE A 161 -4.75 2.61 8.94
N ASP A 162 -5.53 3.71 8.93
CA ASP A 162 -5.77 4.49 10.14
C ASP A 162 -6.51 3.68 11.22
N THR A 163 -7.42 2.79 10.80
CA THR A 163 -8.11 1.90 11.75
C THR A 163 -7.11 0.97 12.44
N LEU A 164 -6.20 0.36 11.68
CA LEU A 164 -5.16 -0.49 12.25
C LEU A 164 -4.25 0.30 13.19
N LEU A 165 -3.78 1.47 12.77
CA LEU A 165 -2.92 2.33 13.58
C LEU A 165 -3.61 2.74 14.90
N ASN A 166 -4.90 3.08 14.85
CA ASN A 166 -5.68 3.38 16.06
C ASN A 166 -5.76 2.18 17.01
N VAL A 167 -6.03 0.99 16.48
CA VAL A 167 -6.07 -0.25 17.29
C VAL A 167 -4.71 -0.53 17.93
N LEU A 168 -3.63 -0.40 17.17
CA LEU A 168 -2.27 -0.58 17.69
C LEU A 168 -1.89 0.48 18.74
N ALA A 169 -2.28 1.73 18.54
CA ALA A 169 -2.05 2.81 19.50
C ALA A 169 -2.79 2.57 20.82
N LEU A 170 -4.04 2.10 20.76
CA LEU A 170 -4.83 1.75 21.94
C LEU A 170 -4.19 0.58 22.71
N ASN A 171 -3.77 -0.46 22.01
CA ASN A 171 -3.10 -1.62 22.61
C ASN A 171 -1.70 -1.28 23.13
N GLY A 172 -0.94 -0.44 22.40
CA GLY A 172 0.39 0.02 22.83
C GLY A 172 0.35 0.89 24.08
N GLY A 173 -0.74 1.64 24.28
CA GLY A 173 -0.99 2.39 25.53
C GLY A 173 -1.24 1.46 26.74
N ALA A 174 -1.88 0.32 26.53
CA ALA A 174 -2.08 -0.69 27.57
C ALA A 174 -0.74 -1.39 27.93
N LEU A 175 0.05 -1.76 26.95
CA LEU A 175 1.36 -2.39 27.17
C LEU A 175 2.34 -1.50 27.96
N LYS A 176 2.32 -0.18 27.74
CA LYS A 176 3.16 0.76 28.53
C LYS A 176 2.75 0.87 29.99
N ARG A 177 1.54 0.51 30.36
CA ARG A 177 1.09 0.51 31.77
C ARG A 177 1.58 -0.73 32.54
N GLU A 178 1.76 -1.86 31.86
CA GLU A 178 2.24 -3.10 32.48
C GLU A 178 3.76 -3.09 32.74
N TYR A 179 4.54 -2.27 32.03
CA TYR A 179 5.99 -2.15 32.25
C TYR A 179 6.40 -1.05 33.26
N LYS A 180 5.45 -0.44 33.97
CA LYS A 180 5.73 0.58 34.98
C LYS A 180 5.49 0.09 36.44
N THR A 181 5.35 -1.19 36.62
CA THR A 181 5.43 -1.85 37.94
C THR A 181 6.75 -2.59 38.07
#